data_c878a232c744b8eb492f0bcb5c4e2d15
#
_entry.id   c878a232c744b8eb492f0bcb5c4e2d15
#
_cell.length_a   1.000
_cell.length_b   1.000
_cell.length_c   1.000
_cell.angle_alpha   90.00
_cell.angle_beta   90.00
_cell.angle_gamma   90.00
#
_symmetry.space_group_name_H-M   'P 1'
#
loop_
_entity.id
_entity.type
_entity.pdbx_description
1 polymer ?
#
loop_
_entity_poly.entity_id
_entity_poly.type
_entity_poly.pdbx_seq_one_letter_code
_entity_poly.pdbx_strand_id
1 'polypeptide(L)'
;MDISKLIEVVENHLSGTDVFVVDCQCSQSNDITLILDADSRVGIDTCVAVSRAVDEVFDRDIEDFSLTVTSAGIGEPLKLLRQYQKIVGSPIEVLLKDGIKILATLDSATEEGIVVSYDEKGAVEGRKRKEVQHTVRTIAFSDIKSAKEYLDYK
;
A
#
# COMPACT_ATOMS: atom_id res chain seq x y z
N MET A 1 24.78 -1.07 6.91
CA MET A 1 23.82 -2.21 6.85
C MET A 1 23.53 -2.55 5.40
N ASP A 2 23.67 -3.82 5.05
CA ASP A 2 23.33 -4.30 3.71
C ASP A 2 21.84 -4.57 3.63
N ILE A 3 21.11 -3.62 3.05
CA ILE A 3 19.65 -3.68 2.96
C ILE A 3 19.20 -4.80 2.00
N SER A 4 19.93 -5.04 0.93
CA SER A 4 19.61 -6.14 0.01
C SER A 4 19.65 -7.50 0.71
N LYS A 5 20.66 -7.72 1.55
CA LYS A 5 20.78 -8.93 2.33
C LYS A 5 19.68 -9.04 3.39
N LEU A 6 19.33 -7.92 4.04
CA LEU A 6 18.25 -7.87 5.02
C LEU A 6 16.92 -8.25 4.39
N ILE A 7 16.61 -7.69 3.22
CA ILE A 7 15.38 -8.00 2.49
C ILE A 7 15.34 -9.48 2.10
N GLU A 8 16.48 -10.01 1.63
CA GLU A 8 16.59 -11.44 1.28
C GLU A 8 16.30 -12.34 2.49
N VAL A 9 16.85 -12.03 3.65
CA VAL A 9 16.60 -12.77 4.88
C VAL A 9 15.13 -12.74 5.25
N VAL A 10 14.51 -11.57 5.17
CA VAL A 10 13.08 -11.39 5.47
C VAL A 10 12.22 -12.16 4.48
N GLU A 11 12.48 -12.03 3.19
CA GLU A 11 11.70 -12.74 2.16
C GLU A 11 11.82 -14.26 2.30
N ASN A 12 13.00 -14.77 2.64
CA ASN A 12 13.19 -16.21 2.90
C ASN A 12 12.37 -16.66 4.11
N HIS A 13 12.34 -15.85 5.17
CA HIS A 13 11.53 -16.16 6.36
C HIS A 13 10.04 -16.16 6.04
N LEU A 14 9.59 -15.27 5.14
CA LEU A 14 8.19 -15.15 4.75
C LEU A 14 7.78 -16.10 3.63
N SER A 15 8.71 -16.88 3.10
CA SER A 15 8.44 -17.87 2.03
C SER A 15 7.36 -18.86 2.49
N GLY A 16 6.38 -19.11 1.64
CA GLY A 16 5.25 -19.98 1.96
C GLY A 16 4.10 -19.29 2.69
N THR A 17 4.24 -17.99 3.00
CA THR A 17 3.17 -17.18 3.56
C THR A 17 2.64 -16.19 2.52
N ASP A 18 1.51 -15.54 2.84
CA ASP A 18 0.97 -14.46 2.00
C ASP A 18 1.54 -13.08 2.37
N VAL A 19 2.49 -13.04 3.31
CA VAL A 19 3.12 -11.79 3.75
C VAL A 19 4.25 -11.40 2.80
N PHE A 20 4.35 -10.13 2.48
CA PHE A 20 5.38 -9.60 1.58
C PHE A 20 5.91 -8.25 2.07
N VAL A 21 7.11 -7.91 1.61
CA VAL A 21 7.75 -6.63 1.93
C VAL A 21 7.20 -5.55 1.00
N VAL A 22 6.68 -4.48 1.57
CA VAL A 22 6.20 -3.30 0.83
C VAL A 22 7.34 -2.31 0.62
N ASP A 23 8.09 -2.03 1.68
CA ASP A 23 9.16 -1.05 1.64
C ASP A 23 10.16 -1.33 2.76
N CYS A 24 11.39 -0.90 2.55
CA CYS A 24 12.43 -0.96 3.56
C CYS A 24 13.27 0.30 3.45
N GLN A 25 13.29 1.09 4.50
CA GLN A 25 14.03 2.36 4.56
C GLN A 25 15.11 2.26 5.62
N CYS A 26 16.28 2.80 5.31
CA CYS A 26 17.41 2.85 6.25
C CYS A 26 17.96 4.26 6.29
N SER A 27 18.04 4.82 7.50
CA SER A 27 18.67 6.13 7.71
C SER A 27 20.18 6.01 7.73
N GLN A 28 20.88 7.15 7.73
CA GLN A 28 22.34 7.19 7.86
C GLN A 28 22.83 6.62 9.19
N SER A 29 21.97 6.63 10.21
CA SER A 29 22.27 6.09 11.54
C SER A 29 21.91 4.61 11.69
N ASN A 30 21.64 3.92 10.57
CA ASN A 30 21.17 2.52 10.56
C ASN A 30 19.85 2.31 11.33
N ASP A 31 18.96 3.29 11.29
CA ASP A 31 17.59 3.12 11.75
C ASP A 31 16.77 2.58 10.59
N ILE A 32 16.34 1.34 10.69
CA ILE A 32 15.68 0.61 9.62
C ILE A 32 14.19 0.51 9.90
N THR A 33 13.38 0.89 8.92
CA THR A 33 11.93 0.72 8.96
C THR A 33 11.52 -0.25 7.86
N LEU A 34 10.95 -1.37 8.26
CA LEU A 34 10.49 -2.42 7.35
C LEU A 34 8.96 -2.45 7.38
N ILE A 35 8.35 -2.25 6.23
CA ILE A 35 6.89 -2.24 6.08
C ILE A 35 6.46 -3.51 5.37
N LEU A 36 5.56 -4.26 6.02
CA LEU A 36 5.01 -5.52 5.50
C LEU A 36 3.53 -5.36 5.20
N ASP A 37 3.04 -6.16 4.27
CA ASP A 37 1.61 -6.33 4.03
C ASP A 37 1.35 -7.79 3.69
N ALA A 38 0.09 -8.17 3.65
CA ALA A 38 -0.32 -9.52 3.32
C ALA A 38 -1.65 -9.48 2.58
N ASP A 39 -1.94 -10.52 1.79
CA ASP A 39 -3.24 -10.65 1.15
C ASP A 39 -4.35 -10.82 2.20
N SER A 40 -4.03 -11.42 3.33
CA SER A 40 -4.91 -11.53 4.49
C SER A 40 -4.67 -10.38 5.46
N ARG A 41 -3.88 -10.60 6.49
CA ARG A 41 -3.59 -9.61 7.54
C ARG A 41 -2.22 -9.85 8.14
N VAL A 42 -1.50 -8.77 8.43
CA VAL A 42 -0.24 -8.85 9.16
C VAL A 42 -0.51 -8.63 10.64
N GLY A 43 -0.20 -9.64 11.46
CA GLY A 43 -0.33 -9.53 12.91
C GLY A 43 0.97 -9.12 13.58
N ILE A 44 0.87 -8.76 14.86
CA ILE A 44 2.03 -8.42 15.69
C ILE A 44 3.01 -9.59 15.75
N ASP A 45 2.49 -10.82 15.84
CA ASP A 45 3.33 -12.03 15.90
C ASP A 45 4.21 -12.16 14.67
N THR A 46 3.71 -11.83 13.50
CA THR A 46 4.48 -11.86 12.25
C THR A 46 5.62 -10.83 12.30
N CYS A 47 5.32 -9.61 12.74
CA CYS A 47 6.33 -8.56 12.87
C CYS A 47 7.44 -8.96 13.85
N VAL A 48 7.08 -9.56 14.99
CA VAL A 48 8.05 -10.05 15.99
C VAL A 48 8.92 -11.17 15.42
N ALA A 49 8.30 -12.12 14.70
CA ALA A 49 9.02 -13.23 14.09
C ALA A 49 10.03 -12.75 13.04
N VAL A 50 9.65 -11.77 12.21
CA VAL A 50 10.55 -11.16 11.22
C VAL A 50 11.72 -10.46 11.92
N SER A 51 11.45 -9.69 12.95
CA SER A 51 12.49 -9.00 13.72
C SER A 51 13.50 -9.99 14.32
N ARG A 52 13.03 -11.11 14.86
CA ARG A 52 13.90 -12.17 15.38
C ARG A 52 14.73 -12.83 14.29
N ALA A 53 14.15 -13.08 13.12
CA ALA A 53 14.88 -13.68 12.00
C ALA A 53 16.03 -12.78 11.55
N VAL A 54 15.85 -11.47 11.55
CA VAL A 54 16.92 -10.51 11.25
C VAL A 54 18.00 -10.55 12.35
N ASP A 55 17.62 -10.56 13.61
CA ASP A 55 18.57 -10.60 14.73
C ASP A 55 19.43 -11.87 14.75
N GLU A 56 18.92 -12.99 14.22
CA GLU A 56 19.69 -14.23 14.11
C GLU A 56 20.80 -14.17 13.05
N VAL A 57 20.63 -13.33 12.03
CA VAL A 57 21.58 -13.23 10.91
C VAL A 57 22.53 -12.05 11.08
N PHE A 58 22.06 -10.93 11.60
CA PHE A 58 22.82 -9.70 11.77
C PHE A 58 23.21 -9.50 13.22
N ASP A 59 24.53 -9.38 13.46
CA ASP A 59 25.07 -9.18 14.81
C ASP A 59 25.22 -7.68 15.06
N ARG A 60 24.49 -7.18 16.06
CA ARG A 60 24.53 -5.76 16.45
C ARG A 60 25.86 -5.35 17.08
N ASP A 61 26.63 -6.31 17.58
CA ASP A 61 27.97 -6.03 18.10
C ASP A 61 28.97 -5.77 16.99
N ILE A 62 28.72 -6.31 15.78
CA ILE A 62 29.52 -6.05 14.58
C ILE A 62 29.11 -4.74 13.93
N GLU A 63 27.81 -4.54 13.73
CA GLU A 63 27.23 -3.32 13.18
C GLU A 63 25.94 -3.03 13.92
N ASP A 64 25.90 -1.92 14.64
CA ASP A 64 24.70 -1.55 15.38
C ASP A 64 23.62 -1.01 14.45
N PHE A 65 22.39 -1.40 14.70
CA PHE A 65 21.22 -0.94 13.94
C PHE A 65 19.97 -1.00 14.82
N SER A 66 18.98 -0.19 14.47
CA SER A 66 17.63 -0.35 15.02
C SER A 66 16.72 -0.86 13.93
N LEU A 67 15.78 -1.72 14.28
CA LEU A 67 14.82 -2.29 13.33
C LEU A 67 13.40 -2.10 13.85
N THR A 68 12.59 -1.41 13.07
CA THR A 68 11.15 -1.30 13.32
C THR A 68 10.44 -2.06 12.21
N VAL A 69 9.69 -3.09 12.59
CA VAL A 69 8.86 -3.85 11.64
C VAL A 69 7.40 -3.47 11.89
N THR A 70 6.74 -2.99 10.85
CA THR A 70 5.36 -2.53 10.94
C THR A 70 4.54 -3.03 9.76
N SER A 71 3.22 -3.03 9.90
CA SER A 71 2.32 -3.38 8.82
C SER A 71 1.87 -2.12 8.08
N ALA A 72 1.61 -2.27 6.77
CA ALA A 72 0.95 -1.23 5.99
C ALA A 72 -0.50 -1.16 6.45
N GLY A 73 -0.84 -0.09 7.18
CA GLY A 73 -2.18 0.10 7.71
C GLY A 73 -3.12 0.76 6.72
N ILE A 74 -4.41 0.75 7.05
CA ILE A 74 -5.43 1.49 6.31
C ILE A 74 -5.10 2.99 6.40
N GLY A 75 -5.16 3.67 5.26
CA GLY A 75 -4.77 5.08 5.18
C GLY A 75 -3.32 5.30 4.79
N GLU A 76 -2.50 4.27 4.79
CA GLU A 76 -1.14 4.36 4.27
C GLU A 76 -1.14 4.28 2.74
N PRO A 77 -0.27 5.03 2.05
CA PRO A 77 -0.21 5.00 0.60
C PRO A 77 0.09 3.59 0.07
N LEU A 78 -0.63 3.20 -0.98
CA LEU A 78 -0.39 1.93 -1.68
C LEU A 78 0.85 2.08 -2.57
N LYS A 79 1.74 1.10 -2.54
CA LYS A 79 2.98 1.13 -3.31
C LYS A 79 3.09 0.01 -4.34
N LEU A 80 2.56 -1.17 -4.02
CA LEU A 80 2.68 -2.36 -4.87
C LEU A 80 1.35 -2.68 -5.55
N LEU A 81 1.43 -3.19 -6.78
CA LEU A 81 0.24 -3.66 -7.49
C LEU A 81 -0.56 -4.66 -6.66
N ARG A 82 0.11 -5.55 -5.96
CA ARG A 82 -0.52 -6.54 -5.10
C ARG A 82 -1.40 -5.91 -4.01
N GLN A 83 -1.00 -4.75 -3.49
CA GLN A 83 -1.80 -4.00 -2.52
C GLN A 83 -3.09 -3.45 -3.15
N TYR A 84 -3.00 -2.96 -4.39
CA TYR A 84 -4.20 -2.54 -5.13
C TYR A 84 -5.13 -3.71 -5.38
N GLN A 85 -4.59 -4.84 -5.81
CA GLN A 85 -5.38 -6.04 -6.09
C GLN A 85 -6.10 -6.57 -4.84
N LYS A 86 -5.48 -6.43 -3.68
CA LYS A 86 -6.05 -6.81 -2.40
C LYS A 86 -7.35 -6.05 -2.08
N ILE A 87 -7.43 -4.78 -2.47
CA ILE A 87 -8.56 -3.91 -2.15
C ILE A 87 -9.54 -3.72 -3.31
N VAL A 88 -9.46 -4.53 -4.36
CA VAL A 88 -10.45 -4.51 -5.44
C VAL A 88 -11.84 -4.75 -4.84
N GLY A 89 -12.79 -3.90 -5.20
CA GLY A 89 -14.15 -3.89 -4.64
C GLY A 89 -14.32 -2.97 -3.43
N SER A 90 -13.26 -2.36 -2.94
CA SER A 90 -13.27 -1.45 -1.79
C SER A 90 -13.12 0.00 -2.23
N PRO A 91 -13.54 0.96 -1.39
CA PRO A 91 -13.32 2.38 -1.65
C PRO A 91 -11.83 2.71 -1.65
N ILE A 92 -11.43 3.57 -2.58
CA ILE A 92 -10.05 4.04 -2.73
C ILE A 92 -10.03 5.55 -2.89
N GLU A 93 -9.02 6.20 -2.32
CA GLU A 93 -8.74 7.61 -2.52
C GLU A 93 -7.50 7.72 -3.40
N VAL A 94 -7.64 8.34 -4.57
CA VAL A 94 -6.55 8.51 -5.53
C VAL A 94 -6.24 10.00 -5.65
N LEU A 95 -4.96 10.35 -5.44
CA LEU A 95 -4.46 11.70 -5.72
C LEU A 95 -3.67 11.65 -7.02
N LEU A 96 -4.14 12.39 -8.01
CA LEU A 96 -3.48 12.49 -9.32
C LEU A 96 -2.33 13.50 -9.27
N LYS A 97 -1.41 13.37 -10.21
CA LYS A 97 -0.24 14.27 -10.30
C LYS A 97 -0.63 15.72 -10.58
N ASP A 98 -1.82 15.94 -11.15
CA ASP A 98 -2.36 17.28 -11.38
C ASP A 98 -3.01 17.90 -10.13
N GLY A 99 -3.05 17.18 -9.02
CA GLY A 99 -3.61 17.63 -7.75
C GLY A 99 -5.08 17.28 -7.53
N ILE A 100 -5.73 16.62 -8.49
CA ILE A 100 -7.12 16.20 -8.36
C ILE A 100 -7.20 14.95 -7.48
N LYS A 101 -8.11 14.98 -6.52
CA LYS A 101 -8.39 13.86 -5.62
C LYS A 101 -9.70 13.18 -6.04
N ILE A 102 -9.66 11.86 -6.20
CA ILE A 102 -10.83 11.06 -6.58
C ILE A 102 -11.14 10.06 -5.46
N LEU A 103 -12.39 10.07 -5.02
CA LEU A 103 -12.92 9.03 -4.12
C LEU A 103 -13.80 8.11 -4.96
N ALA A 104 -13.45 6.84 -5.03
CA ALA A 104 -14.10 5.90 -5.93
C ALA A 104 -14.03 4.48 -5.37
N THR A 105 -14.69 3.54 -6.04
CA THR A 105 -14.53 2.11 -5.79
C THR A 105 -13.49 1.57 -6.76
N LEU A 106 -12.53 0.82 -6.27
CA LEU A 106 -11.52 0.17 -7.11
C LEU A 106 -12.14 -1.08 -7.77
N ASP A 107 -12.32 -1.03 -9.08
CA ASP A 107 -12.93 -2.12 -9.82
C ASP A 107 -11.92 -3.16 -10.26
N SER A 108 -10.73 -2.73 -10.68
CA SER A 108 -9.65 -3.64 -11.05
C SER A 108 -8.30 -2.94 -10.95
N ALA A 109 -7.23 -3.74 -10.92
CA ALA A 109 -5.86 -3.25 -10.91
C ALA A 109 -5.00 -4.18 -11.76
N THR A 110 -4.20 -3.59 -12.66
CA THR A 110 -3.27 -4.29 -13.53
C THR A 110 -1.91 -3.60 -13.48
N GLU A 111 -0.91 -4.17 -14.16
CA GLU A 111 0.42 -3.58 -14.23
C GLU A 111 0.44 -2.18 -14.86
N GLU A 112 -0.54 -1.88 -15.70
CA GLU A 112 -0.63 -0.59 -16.40
C GLU A 112 -1.29 0.49 -15.56
N GLY A 113 -2.25 0.12 -14.71
CA GLY A 113 -3.01 1.08 -13.92
C GLY A 113 -4.21 0.46 -13.22
N ILE A 114 -5.14 1.31 -12.86
CA ILE A 114 -6.34 0.90 -12.15
C ILE A 114 -7.59 1.36 -12.88
N VAL A 115 -8.69 0.64 -12.66
CA VAL A 115 -10.02 1.04 -13.09
C VAL A 115 -10.85 1.33 -11.85
N VAL A 116 -11.43 2.51 -11.78
CA VAL A 116 -12.23 2.98 -10.66
C VAL A 116 -13.59 3.41 -11.14
N SER A 117 -14.59 3.30 -10.27
CA SER A 117 -15.94 3.77 -10.57
C SER A 117 -16.46 4.62 -9.42
N TYR A 118 -17.20 5.64 -9.78
CA TYR A 118 -17.81 6.56 -8.83
C TYR A 118 -19.04 7.20 -9.43
N ASP A 119 -19.90 7.70 -8.55
CA ASP A 119 -21.10 8.42 -8.98
C ASP A 119 -20.83 9.91 -8.97
N GLU A 120 -20.99 10.55 -10.13
CA GLU A 120 -20.91 12.00 -10.25
C GLU A 120 -22.30 12.60 -10.13
N LYS A 121 -22.42 13.56 -9.23
CA LYS A 121 -23.62 14.39 -9.16
C LYS A 121 -23.38 15.65 -9.95
N GLY A 122 -24.04 15.76 -11.11
CA GLY A 122 -23.95 16.93 -11.96
C GLY A 122 -25.31 17.57 -12.16
N ALA A 123 -25.35 18.90 -12.21
CA ALA A 123 -26.52 19.59 -12.69
C ALA A 123 -26.54 19.51 -14.21
N VAL A 124 -27.56 18.86 -14.77
CA VAL A 124 -27.75 18.84 -16.20
C VAL A 124 -28.37 20.18 -16.61
N GLU A 125 -27.78 20.83 -17.63
CA GLU A 125 -28.22 22.11 -18.08
C GLU A 125 -29.72 22.09 -18.47
N GLY A 126 -30.47 23.04 -17.93
CA GLY A 126 -31.92 23.12 -18.16
C GLY A 126 -32.78 22.22 -17.26
N ARG A 127 -32.18 21.47 -16.37
CA ARG A 127 -32.92 20.62 -15.44
C ARG A 127 -32.72 21.08 -13.98
N LYS A 128 -33.78 20.98 -13.22
CA LYS A 128 -33.78 21.38 -11.81
C LYS A 128 -33.24 20.29 -10.88
N ARG A 129 -33.07 19.06 -11.35
CA ARG A 129 -32.54 17.94 -10.55
C ARG A 129 -31.10 17.65 -10.91
N LYS A 130 -30.32 17.36 -9.87
CA LYS A 130 -29.01 16.76 -10.05
C LYS A 130 -29.20 15.29 -10.43
N GLU A 131 -28.61 14.87 -11.53
CA GLU A 131 -28.61 13.47 -11.91
C GLU A 131 -27.30 12.83 -11.42
N VAL A 132 -27.41 11.60 -10.90
CA VAL A 132 -26.26 10.81 -10.53
C VAL A 132 -25.84 10.01 -11.76
N GLN A 133 -24.62 10.24 -12.23
CA GLN A 133 -24.04 9.48 -13.34
C GLN A 133 -22.98 8.55 -12.78
N HIS A 134 -23.11 7.27 -13.12
CA HIS A 134 -22.08 6.29 -12.79
C HIS A 134 -20.93 6.41 -13.80
N THR A 135 -19.76 6.79 -13.29
CA THR A 135 -18.58 7.02 -14.13
C THR A 135 -17.54 5.95 -13.84
N VAL A 136 -17.02 5.36 -14.91
CA VAL A 136 -15.90 4.41 -14.84
C VAL A 136 -14.69 5.09 -15.48
N ARG A 137 -13.57 5.09 -14.78
CA ARG A 137 -12.36 5.74 -15.25
C ARG A 137 -11.15 4.82 -15.13
N THR A 138 -10.35 4.75 -16.18
CA THR A 138 -9.08 4.06 -16.18
C THR A 138 -7.97 5.07 -15.89
N ILE A 139 -7.13 4.78 -14.90
CA ILE A 139 -6.05 5.68 -14.48
C ILE A 139 -4.73 4.92 -14.56
N ALA A 140 -3.80 5.44 -15.37
CA ALA A 140 -2.46 4.87 -15.43
C ALA A 140 -1.68 5.17 -14.16
N PHE A 141 -0.82 4.25 -13.72
CA PHE A 141 0.01 4.48 -12.54
C PHE A 141 0.91 5.71 -12.70
N SER A 142 1.34 6.00 -13.92
CA SER A 142 2.14 7.20 -14.20
C SER A 142 1.41 8.52 -13.90
N ASP A 143 0.08 8.50 -13.86
CA ASP A 143 -0.75 9.66 -13.54
C ASP A 143 -1.11 9.77 -12.06
N ILE A 144 -0.80 8.74 -11.28
CA ILE A 144 -1.10 8.68 -9.85
C ILE A 144 0.08 9.21 -9.05
N LYS A 145 -0.17 10.22 -8.22
CA LYS A 145 0.80 10.71 -7.25
C LYS A 145 0.81 9.81 -6.02
N SER A 146 -0.36 9.50 -5.48
CA SER A 146 -0.55 8.55 -4.40
C SER A 146 -1.96 8.00 -4.40
N ALA A 147 -2.14 6.85 -3.80
CA ALA A 147 -3.44 6.23 -3.61
C ALA A 147 -3.45 5.46 -2.30
N LYS A 148 -4.59 5.41 -1.64
CA LYS A 148 -4.75 4.68 -0.38
C LYS A 148 -6.16 4.15 -0.26
N GLU A 149 -6.32 3.08 0.53
CA GLU A 149 -7.63 2.57 0.87
C GLU A 149 -8.39 3.62 1.69
N TYR A 150 -9.64 3.85 1.34
CA TYR A 150 -10.48 4.82 2.01
C TYR A 150 -11.51 4.12 2.90
N LEU A 151 -11.58 4.50 4.15
CA LEU A 151 -12.63 4.05 5.04
C LEU A 151 -13.69 5.14 5.17
N ASP A 152 -14.91 4.79 4.81
CA ASP A 152 -16.06 5.67 4.98
C ASP A 152 -16.71 5.33 6.31
N TYR A 153 -16.42 6.14 7.31
CA TYR A 153 -17.07 6.04 8.62
C TYR A 153 -18.35 6.88 8.58
N LYS A 154 -19.45 6.20 8.59
CA LYS A 154 -20.73 6.88 8.78
C LYS A 154 -21.19 6.75 10.21
#